data_95dcdf5944599b2d25bfcbd253b8f3b8
#
_entry.id   95dcdf5944599b2d25bfcbd253b8f3b8
#
_cell.length_a   1.000
_cell.length_b   1.000
_cell.length_c   1.000
_cell.angle_alpha   90.00
_cell.angle_beta   90.00
_cell.angle_gamma   90.00
#
_symmetry.space_group_name_H-M   'P 1'
#
loop_
_entity.id
_entity.type
_entity.pdbx_description
1 polymer ?
#
loop_
_entity_poly.entity_id
_entity_poly.type
_entity_poly.pdbx_seq_one_letter_code
_entity_poly.pdbx_strand_id
1 'polypeptide(L)'
;MNEIGGEFWFDPQVATGDRGGLPVFLAEKFSPKNHDYFFTSSGRSACLLLLNHVQPKKKSVMLPECTCETVITPFVHAGYDLHFYEVELDLDIDIEKWLLQYQNTQPGIVLLHPYFGFDTIACVREKYDEIKSDGCIVIEDITHSLLSRFPIPVEPDYYLSSLRKWTGIPDGGVLIDCSKNVPITPPNEHDVFFVSTRMEAFALKNLFMKDENSDGKDIFLSIFAKAEDHLNHTTEPTAMSEISSSIIANTDWNEIFQQRRENYLFLEKRIKDFDDLLYPVMDSLPESFCPLFMPVWVNRERDSLRNHLICHRIYPPIHWPIPQHYVQNKLRVHEFYHHCLSIPCDQRYDEACMSRIIDLFAAWRNV
;
A
#
# COMPACT_ATOMS: atom_id res chain seq x y z
N MET A 1 22.51 0.68 16.91
CA MET A 1 22.19 -0.14 15.73
C MET A 1 20.80 0.28 15.26
N ASN A 2 20.70 0.91 14.08
CA ASN A 2 19.46 1.55 13.62
C ASN A 2 18.32 0.55 13.39
N GLU A 3 17.08 0.97 13.64
CA GLU A 3 15.89 0.17 13.36
C GLU A 3 15.66 0.04 11.85
N ILE A 4 15.18 -1.12 11.39
CA ILE A 4 14.74 -1.38 10.01
C ILE A 4 13.24 -1.67 10.02
N GLY A 5 12.46 -0.97 9.18
CA GLY A 5 11.01 -1.10 9.12
C GLY A 5 10.25 -0.13 10.04
N GLY A 6 8.98 -0.45 10.26
CA GLY A 6 8.05 0.40 11.00
C GLY A 6 7.68 1.71 10.29
N GLU A 7 6.90 2.55 10.97
CA GLU A 7 6.42 3.83 10.44
C GLU A 7 7.55 4.72 9.91
N PHE A 8 7.31 5.45 8.84
CA PHE A 8 8.17 6.54 8.41
C PHE A 8 8.22 7.64 9.48
N TRP A 9 9.21 8.50 9.40
CA TRP A 9 9.29 9.73 10.18
C TRP A 9 9.76 10.88 9.30
N PHE A 10 9.47 12.07 9.74
CA PHE A 10 9.87 13.28 9.03
C PHE A 10 11.31 13.65 9.39
N ASP A 11 12.15 13.85 8.35
CA ASP A 11 13.43 14.55 8.50
C ASP A 11 13.29 15.97 7.94
N PRO A 12 13.37 17.01 8.78
CA PRO A 12 13.21 18.40 8.35
C PRO A 12 14.23 18.84 7.30
N GLN A 13 15.35 18.13 7.15
CA GLN A 13 16.41 18.48 6.17
C GLN A 13 16.04 18.12 4.72
N VAL A 14 15.04 17.27 4.51
CA VAL A 14 14.61 16.84 3.17
C VAL A 14 13.70 17.88 2.49
N ALA A 15 13.22 18.88 3.21
CA ALA A 15 12.18 19.82 2.73
C ALA A 15 12.68 21.03 1.93
N THR A 16 13.90 21.04 1.41
CA THR A 16 14.46 22.20 0.70
C THR A 16 14.73 21.93 -0.78
N GLY A 17 13.91 22.50 -1.66
CA GLY A 17 14.09 22.49 -3.12
C GLY A 17 12.78 22.16 -3.84
N ASP A 18 12.56 22.72 -5.02
CA ASP A 18 11.47 22.34 -5.92
C ASP A 18 12.01 21.32 -6.93
N ARG A 19 11.69 20.03 -6.74
CA ARG A 19 12.11 18.93 -7.61
C ARG A 19 10.99 18.38 -8.48
N GLY A 20 9.90 19.13 -8.64
CA GLY A 20 8.75 18.77 -9.47
C GLY A 20 7.77 17.78 -8.84
N GLY A 21 8.16 17.10 -7.78
CA GLY A 21 7.30 16.31 -6.92
C GLY A 21 6.41 15.22 -7.55
N LEU A 22 5.51 14.69 -6.73
CA LEU A 22 4.58 13.63 -7.13
C LEU A 22 3.64 14.02 -8.27
N PRO A 23 3.09 15.25 -8.37
CA PRO A 23 2.24 15.62 -9.50
C PRO A 23 2.92 15.45 -10.85
N VAL A 24 4.21 15.83 -10.97
CA VAL A 24 4.99 15.64 -12.21
C VAL A 24 5.23 14.16 -12.46
N PHE A 25 5.65 13.41 -11.45
CA PHE A 25 5.84 11.96 -11.55
C PHE A 25 4.56 11.23 -11.99
N LEU A 26 3.41 11.58 -11.39
CA LEU A 26 2.11 10.98 -11.76
C LEU A 26 1.72 11.39 -13.19
N ALA A 27 1.91 12.65 -13.58
CA ALA A 27 1.64 13.11 -14.94
C ALA A 27 2.51 12.37 -15.96
N GLU A 28 3.77 12.10 -15.66
CA GLU A 28 4.66 11.30 -16.51
C GLU A 28 4.24 9.83 -16.57
N LYS A 29 3.88 9.24 -15.41
CA LYS A 29 3.42 7.84 -15.33
C LYS A 29 2.18 7.60 -16.17
N PHE A 30 1.20 8.52 -16.14
CA PHE A 30 -0.08 8.40 -16.84
C PHE A 30 -0.15 9.21 -18.15
N SER A 31 1.02 9.73 -18.63
CA SER A 31 1.12 10.44 -19.92
C SER A 31 0.81 9.48 -21.10
N PRO A 32 0.17 9.98 -22.20
CA PRO A 32 -0.17 11.39 -22.49
C PRO A 32 -1.59 11.79 -22.09
N LYS A 33 -2.29 11.04 -21.25
CA LYS A 33 -3.72 11.26 -20.96
C LYS A 33 -3.91 12.37 -19.93
N ASN A 34 -4.98 13.13 -20.11
CA ASN A 34 -5.34 14.24 -19.22
C ASN A 34 -6.28 13.73 -18.12
N HIS A 35 -5.72 13.38 -16.95
CA HIS A 35 -6.47 12.94 -15.77
C HIS A 35 -6.67 14.09 -14.79
N ASP A 36 -7.72 14.00 -13.96
CA ASP A 36 -7.91 14.89 -12.83
C ASP A 36 -7.40 14.23 -11.54
N TYR A 37 -6.64 15.00 -10.75
CA TYR A 37 -5.99 14.52 -9.53
C TYR A 37 -6.57 15.23 -8.32
N PHE A 38 -7.04 14.47 -7.34
CA PHE A 38 -7.61 14.96 -6.09
C PHE A 38 -6.78 14.45 -4.92
N PHE A 39 -6.02 15.35 -4.29
CA PHE A 39 -5.20 14.99 -3.14
C PHE A 39 -6.01 15.06 -1.85
N THR A 40 -5.98 13.99 -1.07
CA THR A 40 -6.76 13.80 0.15
C THR A 40 -5.85 13.43 1.32
N SER A 41 -6.38 13.45 2.55
CA SER A 41 -5.60 13.11 3.75
C SER A 41 -5.15 11.65 3.81
N SER A 42 -5.79 10.74 3.08
CA SER A 42 -5.45 9.31 3.08
C SER A 42 -6.06 8.58 1.89
N GLY A 43 -5.59 7.35 1.61
CA GLY A 43 -6.24 6.49 0.61
C GLY A 43 -7.71 6.18 0.95
N ARG A 44 -8.03 6.08 2.26
CA ARG A 44 -9.43 5.96 2.72
C ARG A 44 -10.25 7.20 2.38
N SER A 45 -9.70 8.38 2.61
CA SER A 45 -10.34 9.66 2.26
C SER A 45 -10.53 9.78 0.73
N ALA A 46 -9.57 9.29 -0.07
CA ALA A 46 -9.73 9.22 -1.53
C ALA A 46 -10.88 8.28 -1.95
N CYS A 47 -11.01 7.13 -1.29
CA CYS A 47 -12.13 6.21 -1.52
C CYS A 47 -13.48 6.83 -1.11
N LEU A 48 -13.56 7.46 0.06
CA LEU A 48 -14.78 8.17 0.52
C LEU A 48 -15.16 9.30 -0.45
N LEU A 49 -14.17 10.08 -0.92
CA LEU A 49 -14.41 11.12 -1.92
C LEU A 49 -15.03 10.54 -3.19
N LEU A 50 -14.51 9.43 -3.70
CA LEU A 50 -15.07 8.76 -4.86
C LEU A 50 -16.49 8.27 -4.59
N LEU A 51 -16.72 7.56 -3.49
CA LEU A 51 -18.02 6.97 -3.17
C LEU A 51 -19.13 8.00 -2.94
N ASN A 52 -18.79 9.23 -2.53
CA ASN A 52 -19.72 10.35 -2.40
C ASN A 52 -20.19 10.91 -3.75
N HIS A 53 -19.46 10.64 -4.85
CA HIS A 53 -19.76 11.22 -6.16
C HIS A 53 -20.29 10.20 -7.17
N VAL A 54 -19.84 8.93 -7.09
CA VAL A 54 -20.27 7.90 -8.05
C VAL A 54 -21.62 7.29 -7.68
N GLN A 55 -22.41 6.97 -8.71
CA GLN A 55 -23.69 6.29 -8.56
C GLN A 55 -23.71 5.03 -9.44
N PRO A 56 -23.18 3.91 -8.93
CA PRO A 56 -23.19 2.67 -9.69
C PRO A 56 -24.61 2.14 -9.87
N LYS A 57 -24.83 1.38 -10.94
CA LYS A 57 -26.14 0.75 -11.23
C LYS A 57 -26.64 -0.12 -10.08
N LYS A 58 -25.73 -0.72 -9.32
CA LYS A 58 -26.01 -1.57 -8.17
C LYS A 58 -25.07 -1.17 -7.02
N LYS A 59 -25.60 -1.02 -5.82
CA LYS A 59 -24.82 -0.65 -4.64
C LYS A 59 -24.11 -1.86 -4.05
N SER A 60 -23.22 -2.45 -4.83
CA SER A 60 -22.40 -3.60 -4.47
C SER A 60 -21.00 -3.45 -5.02
N VAL A 61 -20.02 -4.03 -4.34
CA VAL A 61 -18.60 -3.99 -4.72
C VAL A 61 -17.99 -5.38 -4.64
N MET A 62 -17.13 -5.71 -5.61
CA MET A 62 -16.29 -6.91 -5.59
C MET A 62 -14.84 -6.51 -5.26
N LEU A 63 -14.34 -7.00 -4.12
CA LEU A 63 -13.05 -6.69 -3.50
C LEU A 63 -12.16 -7.93 -3.45
N PRO A 64 -10.81 -7.80 -3.43
CA PRO A 64 -9.95 -8.94 -3.16
C PRO A 64 -10.11 -9.43 -1.73
N GLU A 65 -10.06 -10.74 -1.51
CA GLU A 65 -10.10 -11.32 -0.16
C GLU A 65 -8.81 -11.05 0.62
N CYS A 66 -7.68 -10.89 -0.07
CA CYS A 66 -6.41 -10.46 0.50
C CYS A 66 -6.33 -8.92 0.47
N THR A 67 -6.88 -8.26 1.47
CA THR A 67 -6.90 -6.79 1.53
C THR A 67 -6.88 -6.25 2.96
N CYS A 68 -6.55 -4.98 3.10
CA CYS A 68 -6.60 -4.27 4.37
C CYS A 68 -8.04 -3.92 4.73
N GLU A 69 -8.39 -4.04 6.01
CA GLU A 69 -9.70 -3.61 6.52
C GLU A 69 -10.01 -2.14 6.18
N THR A 70 -8.98 -1.30 6.08
CA THR A 70 -9.13 0.11 5.71
C THR A 70 -9.62 0.36 4.28
N VAL A 71 -9.49 -0.64 3.39
CA VAL A 71 -10.05 -0.62 2.03
C VAL A 71 -11.54 -1.00 2.05
N ILE A 72 -11.93 -1.88 2.97
CA ILE A 72 -13.30 -2.40 3.09
C ILE A 72 -14.23 -1.37 3.75
N THR A 73 -13.76 -0.72 4.83
CA THR A 73 -14.58 0.15 5.68
C THR A 73 -15.31 1.29 4.94
N PRO A 74 -14.73 1.99 3.95
CA PRO A 74 -15.47 3.01 3.20
C PRO A 74 -16.72 2.46 2.50
N PHE A 75 -16.63 1.27 1.92
CA PHE A 75 -17.77 0.63 1.26
C PHE A 75 -18.85 0.20 2.26
N VAL A 76 -18.43 -0.30 3.44
CA VAL A 76 -19.37 -0.64 4.53
C VAL A 76 -20.11 0.59 5.01
N HIS A 77 -19.40 1.69 5.29
CA HIS A 77 -19.99 2.95 5.72
C HIS A 77 -20.94 3.53 4.66
N ALA A 78 -20.58 3.39 3.40
CA ALA A 78 -21.43 3.81 2.30
C ALA A 78 -22.60 2.84 2.04
N GLY A 79 -22.70 1.70 2.73
CA GLY A 79 -23.80 0.72 2.64
C GLY A 79 -23.78 -0.11 1.37
N TYR A 80 -22.60 -0.52 0.90
CA TYR A 80 -22.44 -1.42 -0.23
C TYR A 80 -22.53 -2.89 0.21
N ASP A 81 -23.15 -3.73 -0.63
CA ASP A 81 -23.05 -5.18 -0.50
C ASP A 81 -21.65 -5.64 -0.92
N LEU A 82 -20.97 -6.40 -0.05
CA LEU A 82 -19.59 -6.82 -0.27
C LEU A 82 -19.52 -8.22 -0.88
N HIS A 83 -18.74 -8.37 -1.96
CA HIS A 83 -18.37 -9.63 -2.56
C HIS A 83 -16.85 -9.73 -2.60
N PHE A 84 -16.26 -10.86 -2.20
CA PHE A 84 -14.82 -11.03 -2.17
C PHE A 84 -14.39 -12.05 -3.21
N TYR A 85 -13.51 -11.66 -4.14
CA TYR A 85 -12.90 -12.59 -5.09
C TYR A 85 -11.64 -13.22 -4.52
N GLU A 86 -11.39 -14.45 -4.94
CA GLU A 86 -10.21 -15.22 -4.52
C GLU A 86 -8.94 -14.65 -5.15
N VAL A 87 -7.85 -14.71 -4.37
CA VAL A 87 -6.48 -14.41 -4.79
C VAL A 87 -5.65 -15.66 -4.56
N GLU A 88 -4.81 -16.04 -5.52
CA GLU A 88 -3.94 -17.21 -5.42
C GLU A 88 -2.79 -16.96 -4.40
N LEU A 89 -2.03 -17.99 -4.03
CA LEU A 89 -0.96 -17.86 -3.02
C LEU A 89 0.23 -17.01 -3.50
N ASP A 90 0.42 -16.89 -4.80
CA ASP A 90 1.37 -15.97 -5.46
C ASP A 90 0.80 -14.57 -5.71
N LEU A 91 -0.41 -14.31 -5.18
CA LEU A 91 -1.16 -13.06 -5.31
C LEU A 91 -1.70 -12.77 -6.72
N ASP A 92 -1.58 -13.68 -7.65
CA ASP A 92 -2.20 -13.59 -8.96
C ASP A 92 -3.70 -13.91 -8.92
N ILE A 93 -4.40 -13.59 -10.00
CA ILE A 93 -5.83 -13.83 -10.16
C ILE A 93 -6.06 -14.95 -11.18
N ASP A 94 -6.76 -16.02 -10.78
CA ASP A 94 -7.33 -16.98 -11.71
C ASP A 94 -8.49 -16.31 -12.48
N ILE A 95 -8.23 -15.94 -13.72
CA ILE A 95 -9.17 -15.13 -14.52
C ILE A 95 -10.48 -15.85 -14.78
N GLU A 96 -10.49 -17.18 -14.91
CA GLU A 96 -11.72 -17.93 -15.17
C GLU A 96 -12.64 -17.92 -13.94
N LYS A 97 -12.09 -18.16 -12.74
CA LYS A 97 -12.83 -18.06 -11.48
C LYS A 97 -13.32 -16.64 -11.23
N TRP A 98 -12.46 -15.65 -11.48
CA TRP A 98 -12.80 -14.25 -11.29
C TRP A 98 -13.97 -13.82 -12.20
N LEU A 99 -13.92 -14.16 -13.50
CA LEU A 99 -15.00 -13.87 -14.45
C LEU A 99 -16.30 -14.57 -14.07
N LEU A 100 -16.22 -15.83 -13.64
CA LEU A 100 -17.41 -16.57 -13.18
C LEU A 100 -18.05 -15.87 -11.98
N GLN A 101 -17.24 -15.41 -11.02
CA GLN A 101 -17.73 -14.68 -9.86
C GLN A 101 -18.31 -13.32 -10.25
N TYR A 102 -17.64 -12.57 -11.14
CA TYR A 102 -18.13 -11.32 -11.70
C TYR A 102 -19.49 -11.47 -12.35
N GLN A 103 -19.66 -12.47 -13.23
CA GLN A 103 -20.93 -12.78 -13.90
C GLN A 103 -22.05 -13.15 -12.91
N ASN A 104 -21.73 -13.89 -11.87
CA ASN A 104 -22.72 -14.31 -10.85
C ASN A 104 -23.15 -13.16 -9.94
N THR A 105 -22.24 -12.26 -9.58
CA THR A 105 -22.51 -11.15 -8.64
C THR A 105 -23.00 -9.90 -9.34
N GLN A 106 -22.55 -9.66 -10.56
CA GLN A 106 -22.82 -8.43 -11.34
C GLN A 106 -22.66 -7.19 -10.47
N PRO A 107 -21.46 -6.92 -9.92
CA PRO A 107 -21.25 -5.83 -8.99
C PRO A 107 -21.38 -4.48 -9.67
N GLY A 108 -21.73 -3.44 -8.91
CA GLY A 108 -21.73 -2.07 -9.43
C GLY A 108 -20.33 -1.46 -9.48
N ILE A 109 -19.41 -1.98 -8.64
CA ILE A 109 -18.00 -1.58 -8.59
C ILE A 109 -17.13 -2.83 -8.50
N VAL A 110 -16.00 -2.85 -9.21
CA VAL A 110 -14.88 -3.76 -8.93
C VAL A 110 -13.69 -2.95 -8.46
N LEU A 111 -13.05 -3.38 -7.36
CA LEU A 111 -11.80 -2.83 -6.88
C LEU A 111 -10.71 -3.88 -7.02
N LEU A 112 -9.64 -3.51 -7.69
CA LEU A 112 -8.49 -4.35 -7.98
C LEU A 112 -7.26 -3.77 -7.28
N HIS A 113 -6.36 -4.64 -6.82
CA HIS A 113 -5.18 -4.24 -6.06
C HIS A 113 -3.95 -4.98 -6.59
N PRO A 114 -3.05 -4.32 -7.34
CA PRO A 114 -1.76 -4.90 -7.71
C PRO A 114 -0.84 -4.91 -6.47
N TYR A 115 -0.38 -6.11 -6.07
CA TYR A 115 0.31 -6.31 -4.80
C TYR A 115 1.81 -6.00 -4.87
N PHE A 116 2.33 -5.38 -3.81
CA PHE A 116 3.76 -5.19 -3.52
C PHE A 116 4.61 -4.55 -4.61
N GLY A 117 4.00 -3.91 -5.60
CA GLY A 117 4.66 -3.30 -6.74
C GLY A 117 4.66 -4.17 -8.00
N PHE A 118 4.07 -5.35 -7.96
CA PHE A 118 3.94 -6.30 -9.07
C PHE A 118 2.58 -6.21 -9.75
N ASP A 119 2.51 -6.61 -11.02
CA ASP A 119 1.31 -6.55 -11.84
C ASP A 119 0.45 -7.81 -11.72
N THR A 120 -0.06 -8.07 -10.52
CA THR A 120 -0.84 -9.26 -10.19
C THR A 120 -2.29 -9.23 -10.71
N ILE A 121 -2.67 -8.17 -11.43
CA ILE A 121 -4.02 -8.01 -11.99
C ILE A 121 -4.03 -7.87 -13.52
N ALA A 122 -2.90 -8.14 -14.18
CA ALA A 122 -2.75 -7.96 -15.64
C ALA A 122 -3.85 -8.65 -16.45
N CYS A 123 -4.20 -9.89 -16.08
CA CYS A 123 -5.25 -10.67 -16.75
C CYS A 123 -6.64 -10.03 -16.65
N VAL A 124 -6.93 -9.29 -15.58
CA VAL A 124 -8.23 -8.60 -15.42
C VAL A 124 -8.24 -7.27 -16.18
N ARG A 125 -7.09 -6.57 -16.33
CA ARG A 125 -7.01 -5.34 -17.13
C ARG A 125 -7.42 -5.54 -18.58
N GLU A 126 -7.15 -6.70 -19.16
CA GLU A 126 -7.59 -7.06 -20.51
C GLU A 126 -9.13 -7.11 -20.66
N LYS A 127 -9.85 -7.14 -19.54
CA LYS A 127 -11.31 -7.20 -19.46
C LYS A 127 -11.99 -5.87 -19.13
N TYR A 128 -11.24 -4.79 -18.91
CA TYR A 128 -11.83 -3.52 -18.47
C TYR A 128 -12.86 -2.93 -19.44
N ASP A 129 -12.65 -3.04 -20.77
CA ASP A 129 -13.63 -2.57 -21.75
C ASP A 129 -14.95 -3.36 -21.63
N GLU A 130 -14.88 -4.67 -21.43
CA GLU A 130 -16.06 -5.53 -21.24
C GLU A 130 -16.78 -5.16 -19.93
N ILE A 131 -16.06 -5.08 -18.81
CA ILE A 131 -16.60 -4.74 -17.49
C ILE A 131 -17.25 -3.34 -17.51
N LYS A 132 -16.59 -2.35 -18.10
CA LYS A 132 -17.13 -0.99 -18.20
C LYS A 132 -18.34 -0.91 -19.14
N SER A 133 -18.39 -1.70 -20.20
CA SER A 133 -19.55 -1.77 -21.10
C SER A 133 -20.81 -2.31 -20.41
N ASP A 134 -20.65 -3.17 -19.40
CA ASP A 134 -21.74 -3.62 -18.53
C ASP A 134 -22.24 -2.51 -17.58
N GLY A 135 -21.47 -1.41 -17.47
CA GLY A 135 -21.71 -0.26 -16.61
C GLY A 135 -21.25 -0.48 -15.17
N CYS A 136 -20.33 -1.42 -14.96
CA CYS A 136 -19.60 -1.58 -13.73
C CYS A 136 -18.45 -0.57 -13.68
N ILE A 137 -18.22 0.06 -12.53
CA ILE A 137 -17.12 1.00 -12.31
C ILE A 137 -15.87 0.21 -11.92
N VAL A 138 -14.76 0.50 -12.59
CA VAL A 138 -13.45 -0.15 -12.33
C VAL A 138 -12.56 0.78 -11.53
N ILE A 139 -12.10 0.34 -10.37
CA ILE A 139 -11.16 1.04 -9.50
C ILE A 139 -9.90 0.20 -9.35
N GLU A 140 -8.71 0.80 -9.56
CA GLU A 140 -7.44 0.21 -9.13
C GLU A 140 -6.92 0.94 -7.87
N ASP A 141 -6.72 0.21 -6.78
CA ASP A 141 -5.97 0.70 -5.63
C ASP A 141 -4.46 0.44 -5.87
N ILE A 142 -3.78 1.47 -6.35
CA ILE A 142 -2.34 1.43 -6.63
C ILE A 142 -1.47 1.75 -5.42
N THR A 143 -2.01 1.65 -4.20
CA THR A 143 -1.24 1.92 -2.97
C THR A 143 0.06 1.12 -2.90
N HIS A 144 0.06 -0.13 -3.33
CA HIS A 144 1.26 -0.98 -3.33
C HIS A 144 2.11 -0.85 -4.61
N SER A 145 1.62 -0.17 -5.64
CA SER A 145 2.27 -0.10 -6.96
C SER A 145 2.38 1.33 -7.51
N LEU A 146 2.27 2.34 -6.64
CA LEU A 146 2.29 3.75 -7.04
C LEU A 146 3.45 4.09 -7.98
N LEU A 147 4.64 3.57 -7.69
CA LEU A 147 5.85 3.87 -8.47
C LEU A 147 6.12 2.86 -9.60
N SER A 148 5.41 1.74 -9.67
CA SER A 148 5.55 0.75 -10.74
C SER A 148 4.92 1.24 -12.03
N ARG A 149 5.51 0.90 -13.17
CA ARG A 149 4.99 1.19 -14.51
C ARG A 149 4.57 -0.11 -15.18
N PHE A 150 3.29 -0.38 -15.20
CA PHE A 150 2.69 -1.54 -15.84
C PHE A 150 2.26 -1.23 -17.28
N PRO A 151 2.18 -2.22 -18.16
CA PRO A 151 1.40 -2.12 -19.39
C PRO A 151 -0.07 -1.93 -19.04
N ILE A 152 -0.68 -0.84 -19.51
CA ILE A 152 -2.10 -0.52 -19.27
C ILE A 152 -2.82 -0.43 -20.62
N PRO A 153 -3.31 -1.56 -21.13
CA PRO A 153 -4.01 -1.59 -22.43
C PRO A 153 -5.32 -0.79 -22.38
N VAL A 154 -6.04 -0.90 -21.27
CA VAL A 154 -7.26 -0.14 -20.98
C VAL A 154 -7.15 0.40 -19.56
N GLU A 155 -7.41 1.70 -19.36
CA GLU A 155 -7.39 2.29 -18.02
C GLU A 155 -8.65 1.94 -17.23
N PRO A 156 -8.56 1.85 -15.89
CA PRO A 156 -9.73 1.84 -15.02
C PRO A 156 -10.49 3.17 -15.12
N ASP A 157 -11.64 3.26 -14.47
CA ASP A 157 -12.32 4.55 -14.32
C ASP A 157 -11.61 5.44 -13.30
N TYR A 158 -11.06 4.82 -12.24
CA TYR A 158 -10.37 5.54 -11.16
C TYR A 158 -9.16 4.77 -10.63
N TYR A 159 -8.11 5.54 -10.25
CA TYR A 159 -7.05 5.02 -9.39
C TYR A 159 -7.16 5.64 -7.99
N LEU A 160 -6.84 4.83 -6.98
CA LEU A 160 -6.70 5.27 -5.59
C LEU A 160 -5.29 4.97 -5.10
N SER A 161 -4.73 5.80 -4.21
CA SER A 161 -3.48 5.47 -3.52
C SER A 161 -3.37 6.15 -2.17
N SER A 162 -2.72 5.45 -1.23
CA SER A 162 -2.19 6.01 0.01
C SER A 162 -0.71 6.37 -0.17
N LEU A 163 -0.40 7.67 -0.14
CA LEU A 163 0.95 8.19 -0.34
C LEU A 163 1.86 7.94 0.87
N ARG A 164 1.28 7.79 2.06
CA ARG A 164 1.98 7.54 3.33
C ARG A 164 2.76 6.22 3.36
N LYS A 165 2.50 5.31 2.43
CA LYS A 165 3.24 4.04 2.29
C LYS A 165 4.60 4.21 1.61
N TRP A 166 4.85 5.37 1.01
CA TRP A 166 6.00 5.61 0.15
C TRP A 166 7.00 6.61 0.72
N THR A 167 6.55 7.55 1.55
CA THR A 167 7.41 8.57 2.15
C THR A 167 6.89 9.03 3.51
N GLY A 168 7.75 9.75 4.26
CA GLY A 168 7.45 10.27 5.61
C GLY A 168 6.61 11.54 5.57
N ILE A 169 5.32 11.40 5.29
CA ILE A 169 4.32 12.47 5.34
C ILE A 169 3.26 12.19 6.42
N PRO A 170 2.76 13.19 7.12
CA PRO A 170 1.76 12.96 8.17
C PRO A 170 0.44 12.43 7.61
N ASP A 171 -0.01 12.94 6.47
CA ASP A 171 -1.23 12.56 5.78
C ASP A 171 -0.96 12.48 4.26
N GLY A 172 -1.87 11.92 3.50
CA GLY A 172 -1.75 11.90 2.04
C GLY A 172 -2.36 10.67 1.39
N GLY A 173 -3.24 10.92 0.46
CA GLY A 173 -3.82 10.01 -0.50
C GLY A 173 -4.10 10.73 -1.81
N VAL A 174 -4.40 10.00 -2.85
CA VAL A 174 -4.78 10.55 -4.14
C VAL A 174 -5.88 9.71 -4.78
N LEU A 175 -6.88 10.41 -5.32
CA LEU A 175 -7.85 9.88 -6.28
C LEU A 175 -7.49 10.44 -7.65
N ILE A 176 -7.37 9.56 -8.65
CA ILE A 176 -7.13 9.95 -10.05
C ILE A 176 -8.36 9.55 -10.85
N ASP A 177 -9.01 10.53 -11.46
CA ASP A 177 -10.18 10.31 -12.33
C ASP A 177 -9.74 10.21 -13.79
N CYS A 178 -9.86 9.01 -14.34
CA CYS A 178 -9.57 8.72 -15.74
C CYS A 178 -10.82 8.79 -16.61
N SER A 179 -11.98 8.60 -16.02
CA SER A 179 -13.27 8.53 -16.73
C SER A 179 -13.87 9.88 -17.05
N LYS A 180 -13.73 10.85 -16.12
CA LYS A 180 -14.39 12.17 -16.14
C LYS A 180 -15.90 12.11 -16.32
N ASN A 181 -16.50 10.98 -15.95
CA ASN A 181 -17.94 10.75 -16.12
C ASN A 181 -18.79 11.53 -15.13
N VAL A 182 -18.21 11.88 -13.97
CA VAL A 182 -18.91 12.60 -12.90
C VAL A 182 -18.01 13.73 -12.40
N PRO A 183 -18.51 14.96 -12.27
CA PRO A 183 -17.72 16.04 -11.68
C PRO A 183 -17.46 15.74 -10.19
N ILE A 184 -16.17 15.68 -9.81
CA ILE A 184 -15.76 15.48 -8.44
C ILE A 184 -15.40 16.81 -7.81
N THR A 185 -16.00 17.12 -6.66
CA THR A 185 -15.67 18.31 -5.88
C THR A 185 -14.63 17.94 -4.84
N PRO A 186 -13.42 18.51 -4.88
CA PRO A 186 -12.39 18.20 -3.89
C PRO A 186 -12.81 18.66 -2.48
N PRO A 187 -12.41 17.95 -1.42
CA PRO A 187 -12.63 18.41 -0.06
C PRO A 187 -11.79 19.65 0.23
N ASN A 188 -12.34 20.57 1.01
CA ASN A 188 -11.66 21.81 1.42
C ASN A 188 -11.13 21.76 2.87
N GLU A 189 -11.67 20.86 3.70
CA GLU A 189 -11.29 20.75 5.09
C GLU A 189 -10.09 19.82 5.25
N HIS A 190 -9.17 20.19 6.15
CA HIS A 190 -8.02 19.38 6.55
C HIS A 190 -8.26 18.73 7.90
N ASP A 191 -7.79 17.50 8.08
CA ASP A 191 -7.81 16.83 9.38
C ASP A 191 -6.64 17.30 10.25
N VAL A 192 -6.82 18.45 10.91
CA VAL A 192 -5.79 19.08 11.75
C VAL A 192 -5.36 18.18 12.90
N PHE A 193 -6.31 17.44 13.51
CA PHE A 193 -6.00 16.54 14.60
C PHE A 193 -5.09 15.40 14.14
N PHE A 194 -5.44 14.74 13.05
CA PHE A 194 -4.65 13.66 12.47
C PHE A 194 -3.24 14.12 12.10
N VAL A 195 -3.14 15.24 11.37
CA VAL A 195 -1.86 15.80 10.92
C VAL A 195 -0.97 16.17 12.11
N SER A 196 -1.49 16.95 13.08
CA SER A 196 -0.71 17.38 14.24
C SER A 196 -0.25 16.22 15.10
N THR A 197 -1.11 15.23 15.34
CA THR A 197 -0.79 14.03 16.12
C THR A 197 0.32 13.20 15.44
N ARG A 198 0.26 13.02 14.12
CA ARG A 198 1.33 12.31 13.41
C ARG A 198 2.64 13.11 13.36
N MET A 199 2.58 14.44 13.24
CA MET A 199 3.76 15.29 13.30
C MET A 199 4.47 15.21 14.66
N GLU A 200 3.72 15.16 15.77
CA GLU A 200 4.26 14.92 17.09
C GLU A 200 4.97 13.57 17.17
N ALA A 201 4.33 12.50 16.70
CA ALA A 201 4.93 11.18 16.66
C ALA A 201 6.21 11.13 15.80
N PHE A 202 6.23 11.81 14.65
CA PHE A 202 7.40 11.92 13.79
C PHE A 202 8.57 12.62 14.47
N ALA A 203 8.31 13.75 15.17
CA ALA A 203 9.33 14.48 15.89
C ALA A 203 9.96 13.62 17.00
N LEU A 204 9.15 12.93 17.79
CA LEU A 204 9.61 12.01 18.82
C LEU A 204 10.37 10.81 18.25
N LYS A 205 9.88 10.23 17.17
CA LYS A 205 10.59 9.14 16.48
C LYS A 205 11.94 9.62 15.92
N ASN A 206 12.01 10.81 15.35
CA ASN A 206 13.26 11.38 14.84
C ASN A 206 14.29 11.58 15.97
N LEU A 207 13.85 12.04 17.15
CA LEU A 207 14.72 12.14 18.33
C LEU A 207 15.21 10.76 18.78
N PHE A 208 14.30 9.77 18.87
CA PHE A 208 14.64 8.38 19.20
C PHE A 208 15.65 7.77 18.24
N MET A 209 15.51 8.02 16.93
CA MET A 209 16.44 7.49 15.92
C MET A 209 17.83 8.14 15.99
N LYS A 210 17.94 9.36 16.54
CA LYS A 210 19.22 10.06 16.78
C LYS A 210 19.89 9.66 18.11
N ASP A 211 19.09 9.34 19.11
CA ASP A 211 19.57 8.89 20.44
C ASP A 211 18.91 7.55 20.82
N GLU A 212 19.58 6.47 20.49
CA GLU A 212 19.10 5.09 20.70
C GLU A 212 18.89 4.71 22.18
N ASN A 213 19.34 5.54 23.13
CA ASN A 213 19.19 5.29 24.58
C ASN A 213 17.93 5.96 25.15
N SER A 214 17.11 6.60 24.31
CA SER A 214 15.89 7.24 24.79
C SER A 214 14.77 6.20 25.02
N ASP A 215 14.08 6.27 26.16
CA ASP A 215 12.90 5.46 26.48
C ASP A 215 11.63 5.88 25.69
N GLY A 216 11.81 6.66 24.62
CA GLY A 216 10.71 7.32 23.91
C GLY A 216 9.92 6.44 22.94
N LYS A 217 10.28 5.16 22.74
CA LYS A 217 9.65 4.31 21.72
C LYS A 217 8.16 4.10 21.96
N ASP A 218 7.78 3.71 23.16
CA ASP A 218 6.38 3.44 23.49
C ASP A 218 5.53 4.72 23.40
N ILE A 219 6.13 5.88 23.65
CA ILE A 219 5.46 7.18 23.56
C ILE A 219 5.06 7.46 22.13
N PHE A 220 6.02 7.47 21.17
CA PHE A 220 5.67 7.78 19.79
C PHE A 220 4.77 6.71 19.16
N LEU A 221 4.92 5.42 19.52
CA LEU A 221 4.04 4.36 19.05
C LEU A 221 2.59 4.57 19.54
N SER A 222 2.40 4.99 20.79
CA SER A 222 1.06 5.29 21.32
C SER A 222 0.42 6.48 20.61
N ILE A 223 1.21 7.49 20.23
CA ILE A 223 0.73 8.65 19.49
C ILE A 223 0.37 8.27 18.04
N PHE A 224 1.16 7.43 17.37
CA PHE A 224 0.77 6.86 16.06
C PHE A 224 -0.53 6.08 16.17
N ALA A 225 -0.68 5.22 17.16
CA ALA A 225 -1.89 4.44 17.37
C ALA A 225 -3.12 5.34 17.57
N LYS A 226 -2.98 6.43 18.34
CA LYS A 226 -4.04 7.44 18.53
C LYS A 226 -4.44 8.12 17.22
N ALA A 227 -3.48 8.45 16.36
CA ALA A 227 -3.76 9.03 15.05
C ALA A 227 -4.49 8.04 14.14
N GLU A 228 -4.06 6.77 14.08
CA GLU A 228 -4.73 5.76 13.26
C GLU A 228 -6.13 5.42 13.80
N ASP A 229 -6.33 5.39 15.11
CA ASP A 229 -7.66 5.22 15.73
C ASP A 229 -8.61 6.35 15.32
N HIS A 230 -8.15 7.61 15.37
CA HIS A 230 -8.93 8.74 14.86
C HIS A 230 -9.31 8.56 13.38
N LEU A 231 -8.35 8.19 12.54
CA LEU A 231 -8.60 7.96 11.11
C LEU A 231 -9.60 6.80 10.88
N ASN A 232 -9.63 5.79 11.76
CA ASN A 232 -10.59 4.68 11.66
C ASN A 232 -12.05 5.13 11.86
N HIS A 233 -12.27 6.23 12.56
CA HIS A 233 -13.60 6.79 12.83
C HIS A 233 -13.99 7.92 11.86
N THR A 234 -13.10 8.31 10.94
CA THR A 234 -13.38 9.36 9.94
C THR A 234 -14.26 8.80 8.82
N THR A 235 -15.41 9.43 8.60
CA THR A 235 -16.42 9.02 7.59
C THR A 235 -16.53 10.02 6.42
N GLU A 236 -15.96 11.21 6.55
CA GLU A 236 -15.97 12.24 5.52
C GLU A 236 -14.58 12.41 4.88
N PRO A 237 -14.51 12.69 3.57
CA PRO A 237 -13.25 12.96 2.91
C PRO A 237 -12.65 14.30 3.35
N THR A 238 -11.33 14.32 3.60
CA THR A 238 -10.59 15.54 3.94
C THR A 238 -9.43 15.76 2.98
N ALA A 239 -9.04 17.02 2.79
CA ALA A 239 -7.94 17.43 1.92
C ALA A 239 -6.58 17.07 2.53
N MET A 240 -5.60 16.81 1.68
CA MET A 240 -4.20 16.65 2.10
C MET A 240 -3.66 17.97 2.65
N SER A 241 -2.88 17.91 3.73
CA SER A 241 -2.28 19.09 4.35
C SER A 241 -1.23 19.75 3.48
N GLU A 242 -1.04 21.07 3.67
CA GLU A 242 0.00 21.83 2.98
C GLU A 242 1.42 21.30 3.28
N ILE A 243 1.65 20.80 4.51
CA ILE A 243 2.93 20.25 4.89
C ILE A 243 3.25 18.97 4.09
N SER A 244 2.26 18.08 3.91
CA SER A 244 2.43 16.88 3.09
C SER A 244 2.62 17.25 1.62
N SER A 245 1.86 18.21 1.11
CA SER A 245 2.00 18.73 -0.26
C SER A 245 3.41 19.25 -0.51
N SER A 246 3.95 20.03 0.43
CA SER A 246 5.31 20.58 0.35
C SER A 246 6.37 19.47 0.36
N ILE A 247 6.25 18.48 1.24
CA ILE A 247 7.19 17.35 1.31
C ILE A 247 7.16 16.56 0.00
N ILE A 248 5.97 16.25 -0.51
CA ILE A 248 5.78 15.51 -1.76
C ILE A 248 6.40 16.25 -2.95
N ALA A 249 6.20 17.58 -3.03
CA ALA A 249 6.76 18.40 -4.10
C ALA A 249 8.30 18.42 -4.09
N ASN A 250 8.92 18.24 -2.93
CA ASN A 250 10.38 18.24 -2.76
C ASN A 250 11.02 16.84 -2.74
N THR A 251 10.21 15.77 -2.79
CA THR A 251 10.68 14.39 -2.78
C THR A 251 11.23 13.98 -4.14
N ASP A 252 12.42 13.37 -4.17
CA ASP A 252 12.97 12.73 -5.37
C ASP A 252 12.37 11.31 -5.52
N TRP A 253 11.34 11.20 -6.33
CA TRP A 253 10.63 9.95 -6.56
C TRP A 253 11.44 8.94 -7.38
N ASN A 254 12.38 9.40 -8.19
CA ASN A 254 13.29 8.53 -8.95
C ASN A 254 14.33 7.90 -8.02
N GLU A 255 14.87 8.67 -7.06
CA GLU A 255 15.78 8.12 -6.04
C GLU A 255 15.07 7.06 -5.20
N ILE A 256 13.82 7.32 -4.76
CA ILE A 256 13.00 6.32 -4.04
C ILE A 256 12.83 5.06 -4.88
N PHE A 257 12.50 5.20 -6.17
CA PHE A 257 12.35 4.08 -7.09
C PHE A 257 13.63 3.24 -7.18
N GLN A 258 14.78 3.88 -7.41
CA GLN A 258 16.07 3.20 -7.57
C GLN A 258 16.50 2.49 -6.28
N GLN A 259 16.49 3.18 -5.14
CA GLN A 259 16.94 2.61 -3.86
C GLN A 259 16.09 1.41 -3.42
N ARG A 260 14.77 1.46 -3.62
CA ARG A 260 13.89 0.31 -3.32
C ARG A 260 14.21 -0.89 -4.19
N ARG A 261 14.48 -0.66 -5.47
CA ARG A 261 14.86 -1.73 -6.39
C ARG A 261 16.22 -2.35 -6.03
N GLU A 262 17.22 -1.53 -5.73
CA GLU A 262 18.55 -2.00 -5.32
C GLU A 262 18.47 -2.88 -4.07
N ASN A 263 17.73 -2.43 -3.06
CA ASN A 263 17.49 -3.19 -1.84
C ASN A 263 16.77 -4.51 -2.10
N TYR A 264 15.72 -4.50 -2.92
CA TYR A 264 14.97 -5.69 -3.28
C TYR A 264 15.84 -6.71 -4.03
N LEU A 265 16.55 -6.28 -5.07
CA LEU A 265 17.41 -7.13 -5.88
C LEU A 265 18.57 -7.73 -5.06
N PHE A 266 19.09 -6.98 -4.09
CA PHE A 266 20.09 -7.49 -3.15
C PHE A 266 19.50 -8.63 -2.32
N LEU A 267 18.32 -8.45 -1.74
CA LEU A 267 17.62 -9.48 -0.96
C LEU A 267 17.27 -10.69 -1.84
N GLU A 268 16.68 -10.47 -3.02
CA GLU A 268 16.29 -11.52 -3.97
C GLU A 268 17.45 -12.44 -4.35
N LYS A 269 18.63 -11.86 -4.56
CA LYS A 269 19.84 -12.65 -4.87
C LYS A 269 20.29 -13.53 -3.72
N ARG A 270 20.16 -13.05 -2.48
CA ARG A 270 20.69 -13.73 -1.28
C ARG A 270 19.67 -14.68 -0.63
N ILE A 271 18.40 -14.41 -0.78
CA ILE A 271 17.34 -15.22 -0.16
C ILE A 271 17.28 -16.64 -0.72
N LYS A 272 17.80 -16.86 -1.92
CA LYS A 272 17.90 -18.18 -2.57
C LYS A 272 18.74 -19.20 -1.77
N ASP A 273 19.61 -18.70 -0.88
CA ASP A 273 20.42 -19.55 0.00
C ASP A 273 19.60 -20.10 1.18
N PHE A 274 18.32 -19.72 1.30
CA PHE A 274 17.42 -20.05 2.42
C PHE A 274 16.10 -20.68 1.96
N ASP A 275 16.03 -21.29 0.78
CA ASP A 275 14.83 -21.87 0.18
C ASP A 275 14.16 -22.97 1.03
N ASP A 276 14.93 -23.61 1.92
CA ASP A 276 14.41 -24.53 2.94
C ASP A 276 13.64 -23.84 4.08
N LEU A 277 13.87 -22.54 4.31
CA LEU A 277 13.25 -21.74 5.36
C LEU A 277 12.18 -20.79 4.84
N LEU A 278 12.49 -20.08 3.77
CA LEU A 278 11.62 -19.05 3.19
C LEU A 278 12.01 -18.78 1.73
N TYR A 279 11.06 -18.30 0.94
CA TYR A 279 11.29 -17.92 -0.45
C TYR A 279 10.44 -16.69 -0.81
N PRO A 280 10.83 -15.90 -1.83
CA PRO A 280 9.99 -14.79 -2.31
C PRO A 280 8.64 -15.29 -2.82
N VAL A 281 7.55 -14.59 -2.47
CA VAL A 281 6.21 -14.86 -3.01
C VAL A 281 6.12 -14.46 -4.47
N MET A 282 6.81 -13.36 -4.83
CA MET A 282 6.79 -12.80 -6.17
C MET A 282 7.95 -13.35 -6.99
N ASP A 283 7.74 -13.46 -8.30
CA ASP A 283 8.80 -13.76 -9.27
C ASP A 283 9.87 -12.65 -9.32
N SER A 284 10.85 -12.79 -10.24
CA SER A 284 11.92 -11.81 -10.41
C SER A 284 11.36 -10.40 -10.70
N LEU A 285 11.98 -9.38 -10.13
CA LEU A 285 11.55 -7.99 -10.22
C LEU A 285 11.80 -7.40 -11.62
N PRO A 286 10.78 -7.08 -12.44
CA PRO A 286 10.96 -6.43 -13.73
C PRO A 286 11.57 -5.03 -13.61
N GLU A 287 12.21 -4.52 -14.68
CA GLU A 287 12.90 -3.22 -14.66
C GLU A 287 12.00 -2.03 -14.36
N SER A 288 10.74 -2.09 -14.82
CA SER A 288 9.77 -0.99 -14.65
C SER A 288 8.96 -1.07 -13.35
N PHE A 289 9.18 -2.10 -12.50
CA PHE A 289 8.44 -2.29 -11.27
C PHE A 289 9.21 -1.75 -10.05
N CYS A 290 8.48 -1.22 -9.10
CA CYS A 290 9.01 -0.68 -7.85
C CYS A 290 8.41 -1.43 -6.66
N PRO A 291 9.21 -2.17 -5.88
CA PRO A 291 8.68 -2.95 -4.77
C PRO A 291 8.29 -2.05 -3.59
N LEU A 292 7.14 -2.34 -2.99
CA LEU A 292 6.77 -1.71 -1.70
C LEU A 292 7.46 -2.42 -0.53
N PHE A 293 7.46 -3.74 -0.54
CA PHE A 293 8.16 -4.66 0.35
C PHE A 293 8.60 -5.87 -0.46
N MET A 294 9.46 -6.73 0.13
CA MET A 294 9.67 -8.07 -0.37
C MET A 294 8.77 -9.04 0.42
N PRO A 295 7.63 -9.50 -0.15
CA PRO A 295 6.83 -10.53 0.47
C PRO A 295 7.56 -11.87 0.38
N VAL A 296 7.72 -12.56 1.51
CA VAL A 296 8.32 -13.88 1.57
C VAL A 296 7.34 -14.88 2.17
N TRP A 297 7.33 -16.08 1.62
CA TRP A 297 6.68 -17.22 2.21
C TRP A 297 7.63 -17.90 3.20
N VAL A 298 7.18 -18.10 4.44
CA VAL A 298 7.97 -18.73 5.50
C VAL A 298 7.49 -20.18 5.67
N ASN A 299 8.37 -21.15 5.41
CA ASN A 299 8.05 -22.58 5.43
C ASN A 299 7.82 -23.15 6.85
N ARG A 300 8.25 -22.41 7.88
CA ARG A 300 8.08 -22.75 9.29
C ARG A 300 7.14 -21.77 9.96
N GLU A 301 7.22 -21.65 11.28
CA GLU A 301 6.48 -20.68 12.11
C GLU A 301 6.86 -19.23 11.74
N ARG A 302 6.08 -18.58 10.86
CA ARG A 302 6.29 -17.19 10.43
C ARG A 302 6.49 -16.24 11.62
N ASP A 303 5.70 -16.41 12.70
CA ASP A 303 5.78 -15.55 13.88
C ASP A 303 7.07 -15.74 14.67
N SER A 304 7.66 -16.94 14.64
CA SER A 304 9.00 -17.19 15.21
C SER A 304 10.07 -16.37 14.49
N LEU A 305 10.10 -16.41 13.15
CA LEU A 305 11.01 -15.57 12.36
C LEU A 305 10.76 -14.08 12.63
N ARG A 306 9.50 -13.65 12.60
CA ARG A 306 9.14 -12.26 12.87
C ARG A 306 9.63 -11.80 14.24
N ASN A 307 9.42 -12.59 15.29
CA ASN A 307 9.87 -12.26 16.64
C ASN A 307 11.40 -12.24 16.73
N HIS A 308 12.10 -13.16 16.07
CA HIS A 308 13.56 -13.15 15.98
C HIS A 308 14.06 -11.82 15.36
N LEU A 309 13.45 -11.37 14.24
CA LEU A 309 13.79 -10.11 13.61
C LEU A 309 13.49 -8.90 14.51
N ILE A 310 12.34 -8.89 15.19
CA ILE A 310 11.93 -7.81 16.12
C ILE A 310 12.91 -7.69 17.29
N CYS A 311 13.36 -8.81 17.87
CA CYS A 311 14.39 -8.81 18.94
C CYS A 311 15.71 -8.18 18.47
N HIS A 312 15.94 -8.17 17.15
CA HIS A 312 17.12 -7.53 16.54
C HIS A 312 16.79 -6.18 15.86
N ARG A 313 15.68 -5.52 16.26
CA ARG A 313 15.26 -4.21 15.77
C ARG A 313 14.93 -4.16 14.27
N ILE A 314 14.46 -5.27 13.69
CA ILE A 314 13.88 -5.31 12.34
C ILE A 314 12.39 -5.60 12.47
N TYR A 315 11.55 -4.73 11.91
CA TYR A 315 10.10 -4.73 12.09
C TYR A 315 9.36 -5.01 10.78
N PRO A 316 9.35 -6.28 10.31
CA PRO A 316 8.61 -6.65 9.12
C PRO A 316 7.11 -6.65 9.44
N PRO A 317 6.29 -5.94 8.65
CA PRO A 317 4.84 -5.97 8.82
C PRO A 317 4.25 -7.27 8.28
N ILE A 318 3.04 -7.57 8.75
CA ILE A 318 2.15 -8.59 8.18
C ILE A 318 1.14 -7.84 7.32
N HIS A 319 1.04 -8.16 6.05
CA HIS A 319 0.05 -7.61 5.13
C HIS A 319 -0.95 -8.72 4.75
N TRP A 320 -2.07 -8.74 5.38
CA TRP A 320 -2.56 -7.93 6.50
C TRP A 320 -3.05 -8.86 7.60
N PRO A 321 -3.35 -8.37 8.83
CA PRO A 321 -4.17 -9.15 9.73
C PRO A 321 -5.49 -9.48 9.04
N ILE A 322 -5.94 -10.74 9.16
CA ILE A 322 -7.17 -11.19 8.50
C ILE A 322 -8.34 -10.30 8.96
N PRO A 323 -9.06 -9.65 8.05
CA PRO A 323 -10.25 -8.87 8.41
C PRO A 323 -11.42 -9.82 8.74
N GLN A 324 -11.34 -10.49 9.90
CA GLN A 324 -12.20 -11.61 10.32
C GLN A 324 -13.71 -11.31 10.25
N HIS A 325 -14.10 -10.05 10.37
CA HIS A 325 -15.51 -9.64 10.29
C HIS A 325 -16.06 -9.73 8.87
N TYR A 326 -15.21 -9.69 7.85
CA TYR A 326 -15.62 -9.58 6.45
C TYR A 326 -15.24 -10.81 5.63
N VAL A 327 -14.06 -11.39 5.89
CA VAL A 327 -13.51 -12.53 5.14
C VAL A 327 -13.57 -13.77 6.02
N GLN A 328 -14.71 -14.47 6.02
CA GLN A 328 -14.89 -15.68 6.81
C GLN A 328 -14.59 -16.94 6.00
N ASN A 329 -13.83 -17.88 6.59
CA ASN A 329 -13.64 -19.28 6.16
C ASN A 329 -13.09 -19.49 4.74
N LYS A 330 -12.24 -18.60 4.24
CA LYS A 330 -11.54 -18.79 2.97
C LYS A 330 -10.16 -19.42 3.22
N LEU A 331 -9.99 -20.69 2.86
CA LEU A 331 -8.80 -21.48 3.19
C LEU A 331 -7.50 -20.89 2.60
N ARG A 332 -7.52 -20.40 1.35
CA ARG A 332 -6.31 -19.90 0.68
C ARG A 332 -5.79 -18.62 1.30
N VAL A 333 -6.64 -17.64 1.51
CA VAL A 333 -6.22 -16.38 2.13
C VAL A 333 -5.72 -16.60 3.56
N HIS A 334 -6.30 -17.55 4.31
CA HIS A 334 -5.81 -17.92 5.64
C HIS A 334 -4.40 -18.50 5.56
N GLU A 335 -4.12 -19.37 4.60
CA GLU A 335 -2.79 -19.96 4.40
C GLU A 335 -1.77 -18.84 4.08
N PHE A 336 -2.10 -17.93 3.15
CA PHE A 336 -1.27 -16.79 2.85
C PHE A 336 -0.97 -15.94 4.10
N TYR A 337 -1.97 -15.58 4.88
CA TYR A 337 -1.80 -14.78 6.10
C TYR A 337 -0.94 -15.46 7.16
N HIS A 338 -0.96 -16.78 7.23
CA HIS A 338 -0.14 -17.51 8.20
C HIS A 338 1.34 -17.62 7.81
N HIS A 339 1.63 -17.63 6.52
CA HIS A 339 2.98 -17.84 6.00
C HIS A 339 3.67 -16.59 5.50
N CYS A 340 2.92 -15.59 5.00
CA CYS A 340 3.53 -14.40 4.40
C CYS A 340 4.09 -13.44 5.46
N LEU A 341 5.31 -12.93 5.18
CA LEU A 341 5.97 -11.86 5.93
C LEU A 341 6.54 -10.85 4.95
N SER A 342 6.33 -9.56 5.19
CA SER A 342 6.80 -8.49 4.30
C SER A 342 8.12 -7.93 4.79
N ILE A 343 9.21 -8.24 4.09
CA ILE A 343 10.55 -7.78 4.45
C ILE A 343 10.75 -6.33 3.97
N PRO A 344 11.16 -5.40 4.87
CA PRO A 344 11.41 -4.01 4.48
C PRO A 344 12.56 -3.90 3.48
N CYS A 345 12.34 -3.20 2.38
CA CYS A 345 13.34 -2.88 1.36
C CYS A 345 13.24 -1.42 0.90
N ASP A 346 12.70 -0.55 1.75
CA ASP A 346 12.41 0.83 1.38
C ASP A 346 13.66 1.74 1.33
N GLN A 347 13.50 2.92 0.78
CA GLN A 347 14.58 3.87 0.47
C GLN A 347 15.33 4.43 1.69
N ARG A 348 14.90 4.16 2.89
CA ARG A 348 15.58 4.58 4.13
C ARG A 348 16.85 3.77 4.43
N TYR A 349 17.04 2.65 3.73
CA TYR A 349 18.03 1.64 4.03
C TYR A 349 18.97 1.42 2.86
N ASP A 350 20.19 1.00 3.17
CA ASP A 350 21.26 0.68 2.26
C ASP A 350 21.57 -0.83 2.22
N GLU A 351 22.55 -1.22 1.43
CA GLU A 351 23.03 -2.60 1.30
C GLU A 351 23.48 -3.20 2.64
N ALA A 352 24.08 -2.39 3.53
CA ALA A 352 24.51 -2.86 4.85
C ALA A 352 23.31 -3.26 5.73
N CYS A 353 22.22 -2.50 5.63
CA CYS A 353 20.96 -2.83 6.29
C CYS A 353 20.35 -4.12 5.72
N MET A 354 20.40 -4.30 4.40
CA MET A 354 19.89 -5.52 3.75
C MET A 354 20.74 -6.74 4.12
N SER A 355 22.08 -6.61 4.16
CA SER A 355 22.99 -7.68 4.63
C SER A 355 22.65 -8.12 6.05
N ARG A 356 22.34 -7.18 6.94
CA ARG A 356 21.93 -7.49 8.31
C ARG A 356 20.65 -8.33 8.38
N ILE A 357 19.70 -8.11 7.48
CA ILE A 357 18.48 -8.96 7.40
C ILE A 357 18.88 -10.39 7.02
N ILE A 358 19.75 -10.55 6.02
CA ILE A 358 20.23 -11.85 5.55
C ILE A 358 21.01 -12.60 6.66
N ASP A 359 21.87 -11.90 7.39
CA ASP A 359 22.63 -12.49 8.51
C ASP A 359 21.68 -13.02 9.60
N LEU A 360 20.55 -12.35 9.85
CA LEU A 360 19.55 -12.81 10.81
C LEU A 360 18.72 -14.00 10.30
N PHE A 361 18.50 -14.14 8.99
CA PHE A 361 17.95 -15.39 8.45
C PHE A 361 18.90 -16.57 8.67
N ALA A 362 20.21 -16.36 8.45
CA ALA A 362 21.22 -17.38 8.72
C ALA A 362 21.29 -17.76 10.21
N ALA A 363 21.18 -16.77 11.11
CA ALA A 363 21.17 -17.01 12.55
C ALA A 363 19.91 -17.78 12.98
N TRP A 364 18.72 -17.43 12.44
CA TRP A 364 17.46 -18.11 12.76
C TRP A 364 17.40 -19.55 12.23
N ARG A 365 18.10 -19.87 11.13
CA ARG A 365 18.22 -21.24 10.60
C ARG A 365 18.71 -22.23 11.65
N ASN A 366 19.54 -21.75 12.57
CA ASN A 366 20.22 -22.57 13.59
C ASN A 366 19.44 -22.64 14.92
N VAL A 367 18.28 -21.99 15.02
CA VAL A 367 17.38 -22.01 16.17
C VAL A 367 16.26 -23.02 15.95
#